data_238e7b73655c51721480c01c04596c13
#
_entry.id   238e7b73655c51721480c01c04596c13
#
_cell.length_a   1.000
_cell.length_b   1.000
_cell.length_c   1.000
_cell.angle_alpha   90.00
_cell.angle_beta   90.00
_cell.angle_gamma   90.00
#
_symmetry.space_group_name_H-M   'P 1'
#
loop_
_entity.id
_entity.type
_entity.pdbx_description
1 polymer ?
#
loop_
_entity_poly.entity_id
_entity_poly.type
_entity_poly.pdbx_seq_one_letter_code
_entity_poly.pdbx_strand_id
1 'polypeptide(L)'
;MRVCNLDTCPAGIATQNPELRKRFAGKPEYVENFMRYIAQELREYMAKLGVKTVDELVGRGDLLKKRENLSEKQSKINLDCILNNPFDGRKQKVIFDPKQVYDFELSKTKDMTEILTQLKSALENKQKRAIEIEVTNINRSLGTIFGSEITKKYDDTLDDDTYVIKCNGAGGQSFGAFIPKGLTLELVGDSNDYFGKGLSGGKLIVYPPTGVKFEKDENIIIGNVALYGATSGKAFINGVAGERFCVRNSGATAVVEGVGDHGCEYMTGGRVVILGKTGKNFAAGMSGGIAYVLDEENDLYMRTNKSMVFTEEVSNKYDVLELKEMIKEHVTLTNSEKGKEILDHFSEYLPKFKKVIPYDYNRMQMAIVQMEEKGTIKIDGLQQLHLPGWSCSFFLPELFNLPVSGISNWASIQTFFDFTSEC
;
A
#
# COMPACT_ATOMS: atom_id res chain seq x y z
N MET A 1 -18.95 7.25 -10.62
CA MET A 1 -17.74 6.45 -10.49
C MET A 1 -17.26 6.20 -9.05
N ARG A 2 -18.09 6.43 -8.04
CA ARG A 2 -17.75 6.14 -6.63
C ARG A 2 -17.94 4.67 -6.21
N VAL A 3 -18.44 3.84 -7.10
CA VAL A 3 -18.77 2.42 -6.86
C VAL A 3 -18.04 1.48 -7.82
N CYS A 4 -16.87 1.89 -8.29
CA CYS A 4 -16.07 1.07 -9.21
C CYS A 4 -15.66 -0.28 -8.60
N ASN A 5 -15.53 -0.34 -7.27
CA ASN A 5 -15.28 -1.56 -6.52
C ASN A 5 -16.41 -2.61 -6.62
N LEU A 6 -17.58 -2.23 -7.13
CA LEU A 6 -18.71 -3.13 -7.33
C LEU A 6 -18.80 -3.70 -8.75
N ASP A 7 -17.82 -3.44 -9.60
CA ASP A 7 -17.83 -3.81 -11.02
C ASP A 7 -19.05 -3.28 -11.81
N THR A 8 -19.64 -2.19 -11.35
CA THR A 8 -20.91 -1.62 -11.85
C THR A 8 -20.74 -0.31 -12.60
N CYS A 9 -19.59 -0.08 -13.23
CA CYS A 9 -19.33 1.17 -13.94
C CYS A 9 -20.36 1.40 -15.06
N PRO A 10 -21.25 2.41 -14.98
CA PRO A 10 -22.31 2.62 -15.97
C PRO A 10 -21.78 3.05 -17.34
N ALA A 11 -20.55 3.60 -17.40
CA ALA A 11 -19.90 3.99 -18.64
C ALA A 11 -19.13 2.83 -19.31
N GLY A 12 -19.04 1.68 -18.67
CA GLY A 12 -18.33 0.52 -19.21
C GLY A 12 -16.80 0.60 -19.21
N ILE A 13 -16.21 1.60 -18.51
CA ILE A 13 -14.74 1.82 -18.49
C ILE A 13 -14.08 1.01 -17.38
N ALA A 14 -14.57 1.16 -16.15
CA ALA A 14 -13.98 0.55 -14.95
C ALA A 14 -14.82 -0.67 -14.53
N THR A 15 -14.95 -1.65 -15.42
CA THR A 15 -15.72 -2.89 -15.21
C THR A 15 -15.19 -4.01 -16.06
N GLN A 16 -15.26 -5.23 -15.57
CA GLN A 16 -15.03 -6.47 -16.33
C GLN A 16 -16.33 -7.10 -16.83
N ASN A 17 -17.49 -6.61 -16.36
CA ASN A 17 -18.79 -7.13 -16.81
C ASN A 17 -18.97 -6.93 -18.32
N PRO A 18 -19.15 -8.01 -19.14
CA PRO A 18 -19.20 -7.94 -20.59
C PRO A 18 -20.34 -7.04 -21.12
N GLU A 19 -21.48 -7.03 -20.44
CA GLU A 19 -22.65 -6.22 -20.86
C GLU A 19 -22.42 -4.73 -20.58
N LEU A 20 -21.77 -4.41 -19.48
CA LEU A 20 -21.42 -3.03 -19.18
C LEU A 20 -20.30 -2.53 -20.09
N ARG A 21 -19.32 -3.35 -20.41
CA ARG A 21 -18.22 -3.00 -21.34
C ARG A 21 -18.72 -2.63 -22.75
N LYS A 22 -19.81 -3.22 -23.21
CA LYS A 22 -20.46 -2.86 -24.50
C LYS A 22 -20.91 -1.40 -24.56
N ARG A 23 -21.11 -0.76 -23.40
CA ARG A 23 -21.52 0.66 -23.33
C ARG A 23 -20.36 1.63 -23.59
N PHE A 24 -19.13 1.14 -23.49
CA PHE A 24 -17.96 1.98 -23.74
C PHE A 24 -17.77 2.20 -25.24
N ALA A 25 -18.09 3.42 -25.69
CA ALA A 25 -17.99 3.83 -27.08
C ALA A 25 -16.66 4.51 -27.44
N GLY A 26 -15.71 4.57 -26.49
CA GLY A 26 -14.40 5.18 -26.72
C GLY A 26 -13.54 4.36 -27.68
N LYS A 27 -12.76 5.07 -28.51
CA LYS A 27 -11.77 4.48 -29.41
C LYS A 27 -10.43 5.16 -29.21
N PRO A 28 -9.29 4.46 -29.34
CA PRO A 28 -7.96 5.06 -29.23
C PRO A 28 -7.78 6.25 -30.18
N GLU A 29 -8.34 6.15 -31.39
CA GLU A 29 -8.26 7.19 -32.44
C GLU A 29 -8.89 8.51 -32.00
N TYR A 30 -9.88 8.48 -31.10
CA TYR A 30 -10.50 9.72 -30.59
C TYR A 30 -9.50 10.51 -29.72
N VAL A 31 -8.71 9.81 -28.91
CA VAL A 31 -7.66 10.44 -28.07
C VAL A 31 -6.54 10.98 -28.98
N GLU A 32 -6.12 10.19 -29.97
CA GLU A 32 -5.11 10.63 -30.95
C GLU A 32 -5.58 11.87 -31.70
N ASN A 33 -6.78 11.87 -32.23
CA ASN A 33 -7.33 13.01 -32.94
C ASN A 33 -7.47 14.23 -32.03
N PHE A 34 -7.92 14.05 -30.81
CA PHE A 34 -8.01 15.15 -29.84
C PHE A 34 -6.68 15.81 -29.59
N MET A 35 -5.62 15.01 -29.40
CA MET A 35 -4.26 15.53 -29.22
C MET A 35 -3.74 16.25 -30.49
N ARG A 36 -4.05 15.73 -31.66
CA ARG A 36 -3.73 16.39 -32.96
C ARG A 36 -4.42 17.74 -33.09
N TYR A 37 -5.70 17.84 -32.69
CA TYR A 37 -6.43 19.11 -32.70
C TYR A 37 -5.84 20.13 -31.74
N ILE A 38 -5.48 19.72 -30.52
CA ILE A 38 -4.79 20.58 -29.56
C ILE A 38 -3.46 21.09 -30.15
N ALA A 39 -2.67 20.20 -30.77
CA ALA A 39 -1.42 20.60 -31.40
C ALA A 39 -1.63 21.59 -32.56
N GLN A 40 -2.67 21.38 -33.36
CA GLN A 40 -3.01 22.28 -34.45
C GLN A 40 -3.47 23.66 -33.93
N GLU A 41 -4.34 23.69 -32.91
CA GLU A 41 -4.76 24.95 -32.28
C GLU A 41 -3.58 25.72 -31.68
N LEU A 42 -2.64 25.03 -31.02
CA LEU A 42 -1.42 25.62 -30.52
C LEU A 42 -0.59 26.25 -31.66
N ARG A 43 -0.42 25.55 -32.78
CA ARG A 43 0.29 26.08 -33.97
C ARG A 43 -0.34 27.35 -34.49
N GLU A 44 -1.67 27.43 -34.51
CA GLU A 44 -2.39 28.64 -34.97
C GLU A 44 -2.19 29.82 -34.03
N TYR A 45 -2.20 29.60 -32.70
CA TYR A 45 -1.85 30.65 -31.74
C TYR A 45 -0.39 31.08 -31.88
N MET A 46 0.55 30.15 -32.03
CA MET A 46 1.94 30.47 -32.22
C MET A 46 2.18 31.30 -33.49
N ALA A 47 1.49 30.95 -34.59
CA ALA A 47 1.56 31.72 -35.83
C ALA A 47 1.03 33.15 -35.65
N LYS A 48 -0.09 33.33 -34.94
CA LYS A 48 -0.65 34.65 -34.63
C LYS A 48 0.28 35.50 -33.76
N LEU A 49 1.04 34.86 -32.85
CA LEU A 49 2.02 35.50 -31.98
C LEU A 49 3.38 35.73 -32.66
N GLY A 50 3.58 35.20 -33.86
CA GLY A 50 4.88 35.27 -34.56
C GLY A 50 5.97 34.38 -33.96
N VAL A 51 5.58 33.32 -33.20
CA VAL A 51 6.49 32.39 -32.51
C VAL A 51 6.60 31.11 -33.34
N LYS A 52 7.82 30.63 -33.59
CA LYS A 52 8.05 29.48 -34.48
C LYS A 52 8.12 28.15 -33.73
N THR A 53 8.60 28.14 -32.52
CA THR A 53 8.79 26.90 -31.72
C THR A 53 8.13 27.04 -30.36
N VAL A 54 7.80 25.91 -29.74
CA VAL A 54 7.27 25.88 -28.37
C VAL A 54 8.30 26.41 -27.39
N ASP A 55 9.58 26.13 -27.59
CA ASP A 55 10.66 26.65 -26.76
C ASP A 55 10.75 28.19 -26.76
N GLU A 56 10.45 28.84 -27.89
CA GLU A 56 10.34 30.30 -27.97
C GLU A 56 9.12 30.84 -27.23
N LEU A 57 8.08 30.03 -27.02
CA LEU A 57 6.85 30.41 -26.32
C LEU A 57 6.97 30.21 -24.80
N VAL A 58 7.76 29.26 -24.35
CA VAL A 58 7.89 28.93 -22.90
C VAL A 58 8.44 30.12 -22.15
N GLY A 59 7.76 30.48 -21.04
CA GLY A 59 8.18 31.60 -20.18
C GLY A 59 7.83 33.00 -20.71
N ARG A 60 7.15 33.12 -21.85
CA ARG A 60 6.79 34.42 -22.47
C ARG A 60 5.55 35.04 -21.80
N GLY A 61 5.64 35.32 -20.49
CA GLY A 61 4.62 36.05 -19.73
C GLY A 61 4.29 37.45 -20.31
N ASP A 62 5.24 38.05 -21.02
CA ASP A 62 5.09 39.32 -21.73
C ASP A 62 4.04 39.28 -22.86
N LEU A 63 3.72 38.10 -23.39
CA LEU A 63 2.67 37.89 -24.38
C LEU A 63 1.26 37.80 -23.76
N LEU A 64 1.15 37.81 -22.45
CA LEU A 64 -0.11 37.72 -21.73
C LEU A 64 -0.46 39.05 -21.08
N LYS A 65 -1.74 39.42 -21.14
CA LYS A 65 -2.29 40.57 -20.42
C LYS A 65 -3.62 40.24 -19.76
N LYS A 66 -3.91 40.89 -18.67
CA LYS A 66 -5.21 40.83 -18.01
C LYS A 66 -6.29 41.38 -18.95
N ARG A 67 -7.42 40.69 -19.07
CA ARG A 67 -8.54 41.19 -19.89
C ARG A 67 -9.04 42.56 -19.39
N GLU A 68 -9.42 43.37 -20.30
CA GLU A 68 -10.19 44.56 -20.02
C GLU A 68 -11.69 44.20 -19.80
N ASN A 69 -12.44 45.07 -19.15
CA ASN A 69 -13.89 44.85 -18.89
C ASN A 69 -14.19 43.62 -18.02
N LEU A 70 -13.47 43.46 -16.92
CA LEU A 70 -13.70 42.39 -15.95
C LEU A 70 -14.90 42.71 -15.05
N SER A 71 -15.67 41.69 -14.64
CA SER A 71 -16.63 41.84 -13.55
C SER A 71 -15.94 42.20 -12.23
N GLU A 72 -16.69 42.75 -11.28
CA GLU A 72 -16.16 43.08 -9.95
C GLU A 72 -15.45 41.87 -9.29
N LYS A 73 -16.02 40.69 -9.40
CA LYS A 73 -15.43 39.47 -8.86
C LYS A 73 -14.10 39.08 -9.57
N GLN A 74 -14.05 39.18 -10.89
CA GLN A 74 -12.86 38.86 -11.69
C GLN A 74 -11.73 39.89 -11.45
N SER A 75 -12.06 41.18 -11.22
CA SER A 75 -11.07 42.21 -10.99
C SER A 75 -10.26 42.01 -9.68
N LYS A 76 -10.84 41.29 -8.71
CA LYS A 76 -10.21 40.95 -7.43
C LYS A 76 -9.11 39.89 -7.56
N ILE A 77 -9.01 39.21 -8.71
CA ILE A 77 -8.00 38.15 -8.94
C ILE A 77 -6.67 38.86 -9.28
N ASN A 78 -5.65 38.61 -8.44
CA ASN A 78 -4.28 39.04 -8.74
C ASN A 78 -3.60 37.98 -9.61
N LEU A 79 -3.18 38.38 -10.80
CA LEU A 79 -2.44 37.53 -11.75
C LEU A 79 -0.95 37.87 -11.83
N ASP A 80 -0.47 38.80 -11.02
CA ASP A 80 0.91 39.30 -11.13
C ASP A 80 1.95 38.18 -10.94
N CYS A 81 1.67 37.23 -10.04
CA CYS A 81 2.55 36.09 -9.81
C CYS A 81 2.67 35.13 -11.02
N ILE A 82 1.66 35.14 -11.92
CA ILE A 82 1.66 34.32 -13.16
C ILE A 82 2.28 35.12 -14.31
N LEU A 83 1.99 36.42 -14.36
CA LEU A 83 2.44 37.30 -15.47
C LEU A 83 3.88 37.76 -15.28
N ASN A 84 4.36 37.82 -14.04
CA ASN A 84 5.74 38.23 -13.75
C ASN A 84 6.70 37.10 -14.16
N ASN A 85 7.63 37.41 -15.06
CA ASN A 85 8.70 36.51 -15.43
C ASN A 85 9.90 36.68 -14.47
N PRO A 86 10.15 35.74 -13.54
CA PRO A 86 11.28 35.85 -12.60
C PRO A 86 12.64 35.71 -13.27
N PHE A 87 12.68 35.32 -14.54
CA PHE A 87 13.88 35.17 -15.34
C PHE A 87 14.14 36.33 -16.31
N ASP A 88 13.29 37.37 -16.25
CA ASP A 88 13.46 38.54 -17.09
C ASP A 88 14.83 39.20 -16.83
N GLY A 89 15.55 39.50 -17.90
CA GLY A 89 16.92 40.01 -17.81
C GLY A 89 18.00 38.99 -17.42
N ARG A 90 17.67 37.71 -17.17
CA ARG A 90 18.63 36.65 -16.88
C ARG A 90 19.02 35.88 -18.18
N LYS A 91 20.30 35.51 -18.29
CA LYS A 91 20.79 34.67 -19.43
C LYS A 91 20.38 33.19 -19.32
N GLN A 92 19.61 32.81 -18.31
CA GLN A 92 19.23 31.43 -18.06
C GLN A 92 18.16 31.00 -19.07
N LYS A 93 18.34 29.82 -19.67
CA LYS A 93 17.31 29.19 -20.48
C LYS A 93 16.17 28.69 -19.59
N VAL A 94 14.93 28.96 -19.96
CA VAL A 94 13.72 28.53 -19.24
C VAL A 94 13.02 27.36 -19.93
N ILE A 95 13.71 26.69 -20.84
CA ILE A 95 13.23 25.52 -21.58
C ILE A 95 13.80 24.24 -21.00
N PHE A 96 13.16 23.10 -21.30
CA PHE A 96 13.68 21.80 -20.93
C PHE A 96 15.06 21.54 -21.55
N ASP A 97 16.03 21.23 -20.71
CA ASP A 97 17.36 20.79 -21.16
C ASP A 97 17.60 19.36 -20.67
N PRO A 98 17.65 18.35 -21.56
CA PRO A 98 17.89 16.96 -21.20
C PRO A 98 19.26 16.71 -20.57
N LYS A 99 20.18 17.67 -20.66
CA LYS A 99 21.50 17.61 -20.01
C LYS A 99 21.47 18.06 -18.57
N GLN A 100 20.42 18.77 -18.15
CA GLN A 100 20.22 19.14 -16.75
C GLN A 100 19.55 18.00 -16.02
N VAL A 101 20.33 17.25 -15.25
CA VAL A 101 19.82 16.20 -14.37
C VAL A 101 19.43 16.86 -13.04
N TYR A 102 18.18 16.65 -12.61
CA TYR A 102 17.74 17.10 -11.28
C TYR A 102 18.48 16.31 -10.22
N ASP A 103 19.19 17.00 -9.35
CA ASP A 103 19.84 16.38 -8.20
C ASP A 103 18.81 16.25 -7.04
N PHE A 104 18.45 15.01 -6.72
CA PHE A 104 17.57 14.70 -5.58
C PHE A 104 18.30 14.77 -4.24
N GLU A 105 19.58 15.15 -4.24
CA GLU A 105 20.42 15.25 -3.04
C GLU A 105 20.41 13.97 -2.17
N LEU A 106 20.31 12.80 -2.80
CA LEU A 106 20.23 11.52 -2.09
C LEU A 106 21.41 11.28 -1.15
N SER A 107 22.57 11.84 -1.47
CA SER A 107 23.78 11.79 -0.62
C SER A 107 23.61 12.43 0.75
N LYS A 108 22.60 13.30 0.93
CA LYS A 108 22.28 13.96 2.20
C LYS A 108 21.28 13.18 3.06
N THR A 109 20.69 12.10 2.54
CA THR A 109 19.72 11.29 3.29
C THR A 109 20.39 10.54 4.44
N LYS A 110 19.63 10.23 5.49
CA LYS A 110 20.13 9.43 6.61
C LYS A 110 20.54 8.01 6.19
N ASP A 111 19.89 7.45 5.19
CA ASP A 111 20.29 6.18 4.61
C ASP A 111 21.76 6.23 4.13
N MET A 112 22.17 7.31 3.47
CA MET A 112 23.52 7.47 2.93
C MET A 112 24.52 7.90 3.99
N THR A 113 24.16 8.86 4.86
CA THR A 113 25.09 9.49 5.80
C THR A 113 25.29 8.68 7.08
N GLU A 114 24.28 7.95 7.55
CA GLU A 114 24.32 7.21 8.81
C GLU A 114 24.19 5.69 8.61
N ILE A 115 23.10 5.23 7.96
CA ILE A 115 22.79 3.79 7.87
C ILE A 115 23.85 3.05 7.05
N LEU A 116 24.07 3.45 5.81
CA LEU A 116 25.09 2.81 4.96
C LEU A 116 26.51 2.95 5.53
N THR A 117 26.81 4.08 6.17
CA THR A 117 28.12 4.28 6.80
C THR A 117 28.37 3.26 7.91
N GLN A 118 27.38 2.98 8.75
CA GLN A 118 27.50 2.06 9.88
C GLN A 118 27.32 0.59 9.48
N LEU A 119 26.51 0.31 8.45
CA LEU A 119 26.15 -1.06 8.06
C LEU A 119 26.88 -1.58 6.82
N LYS A 120 27.69 -0.77 6.13
CA LYS A 120 28.37 -1.17 4.89
C LYS A 120 29.17 -2.46 5.04
N SER A 121 30.01 -2.57 6.06
CA SER A 121 30.81 -3.78 6.29
C SER A 121 29.93 -5.00 6.63
N ALA A 122 28.86 -4.80 7.40
CA ALA A 122 27.91 -5.87 7.71
C ALA A 122 27.14 -6.31 6.45
N LEU A 123 26.75 -5.36 5.59
CA LEU A 123 26.11 -5.63 4.31
C LEU A 123 27.07 -6.40 3.36
N GLU A 124 28.34 -6.02 3.31
CA GLU A 124 29.32 -6.69 2.46
C GLU A 124 29.56 -8.15 2.86
N ASN A 125 29.53 -8.45 4.15
CA ASN A 125 29.88 -9.76 4.73
C ASN A 125 28.67 -10.59 5.19
N LYS A 126 27.43 -10.18 4.90
CA LYS A 126 26.18 -10.83 5.36
C LYS A 126 26.14 -11.04 6.88
N GLN A 127 26.63 -10.07 7.66
CA GLN A 127 26.71 -10.18 9.11
C GLN A 127 25.50 -9.53 9.77
N LYS A 128 24.87 -10.22 10.71
CA LYS A 128 23.81 -9.63 11.55
C LYS A 128 24.35 -8.40 12.29
N ARG A 129 23.61 -7.30 12.20
CA ARG A 129 23.99 -6.04 12.84
C ARG A 129 22.78 -5.22 13.25
N ALA A 130 22.85 -4.67 14.45
CA ALA A 130 21.90 -3.67 14.93
C ALA A 130 22.60 -2.32 15.11
N ILE A 131 21.88 -1.25 14.79
CA ILE A 131 22.29 0.14 15.02
C ILE A 131 21.12 0.93 15.60
N GLU A 132 21.44 2.08 16.21
CA GLU A 132 20.46 3.02 16.75
C GLU A 132 20.75 4.41 16.18
N ILE A 133 19.69 5.11 15.75
CA ILE A 133 19.79 6.44 15.14
C ILE A 133 18.62 7.35 15.59
N GLU A 134 18.89 8.64 15.63
CA GLU A 134 17.84 9.66 15.84
C GLU A 134 17.18 10.01 14.52
N VAL A 135 15.85 10.16 14.51
CA VAL A 135 15.09 10.52 13.32
C VAL A 135 14.14 11.69 13.58
N THR A 136 13.87 12.44 12.52
CA THR A 136 12.93 13.54 12.53
C THR A 136 11.97 13.42 11.35
N ASN A 137 10.86 14.13 11.39
CA ASN A 137 9.83 14.11 10.33
C ASN A 137 10.31 14.57 8.95
N ILE A 138 11.47 15.22 8.85
CA ILE A 138 12.09 15.58 7.58
C ILE A 138 12.90 14.44 6.95
N ASN A 139 13.19 13.36 7.69
CA ASN A 139 13.88 12.17 7.18
C ASN A 139 12.88 11.27 6.43
N ARG A 140 12.55 11.68 5.20
CA ARG A 140 11.56 10.97 4.37
C ARG A 140 12.16 9.71 3.76
N SER A 141 11.29 8.70 3.57
CA SER A 141 11.63 7.42 2.91
C SER A 141 12.84 6.70 3.53
N LEU A 142 13.03 6.85 4.85
CA LEU A 142 14.14 6.21 5.58
C LEU A 142 14.05 4.69 5.43
N GLY A 143 15.20 4.06 5.20
CA GLY A 143 15.33 2.63 4.98
C GLY A 143 15.20 2.20 3.51
N THR A 144 14.68 3.06 2.62
CA THR A 144 14.43 2.70 1.21
C THR A 144 15.73 2.50 0.43
N ILE A 145 16.72 3.37 0.61
CA ILE A 145 18.02 3.25 -0.11
C ILE A 145 18.78 2.04 0.42
N PHE A 146 18.86 1.88 1.75
CA PHE A 146 19.51 0.72 2.33
C PHE A 146 18.82 -0.59 1.95
N GLY A 147 17.47 -0.61 1.93
CA GLY A 147 16.70 -1.74 1.43
C GLY A 147 17.00 -2.08 -0.02
N SER A 148 17.16 -1.06 -0.89
CA SER A 148 17.59 -1.25 -2.28
C SER A 148 18.97 -1.92 -2.38
N GLU A 149 19.92 -1.52 -1.55
CA GLU A 149 21.26 -2.16 -1.53
C GLU A 149 21.21 -3.61 -1.04
N ILE A 150 20.33 -3.92 -0.06
CA ILE A 150 20.06 -5.30 0.35
C ILE A 150 19.52 -6.12 -0.82
N THR A 151 18.46 -5.65 -1.48
CA THR A 151 17.83 -6.37 -2.60
C THR A 151 18.79 -6.60 -3.75
N LYS A 152 19.57 -5.60 -4.14
CA LYS A 152 20.59 -5.74 -5.20
C LYS A 152 21.61 -6.85 -4.90
N LYS A 153 21.91 -7.08 -3.64
CA LYS A 153 22.99 -7.99 -3.24
C LYS A 153 22.49 -9.37 -2.83
N TYR A 154 21.33 -9.44 -2.21
CA TYR A 154 20.84 -10.65 -1.55
C TYR A 154 19.45 -11.07 -1.98
N ASP A 155 18.74 -10.23 -2.75
CA ASP A 155 17.34 -10.46 -3.11
C ASP A 155 16.49 -10.74 -1.84
N ASP A 156 15.84 -11.87 -1.72
CA ASP A 156 15.02 -12.31 -0.57
C ASP A 156 15.70 -13.37 0.33
N THR A 157 17.00 -13.60 0.14
CA THR A 157 17.75 -14.71 0.77
C THR A 157 18.26 -14.42 2.19
N LEU A 158 17.97 -13.24 2.75
CA LEU A 158 18.35 -12.91 4.10
C LEU A 158 17.38 -13.51 5.12
N ASP A 159 17.91 -13.91 6.29
CA ASP A 159 17.07 -14.23 7.44
C ASP A 159 16.45 -12.96 8.01
N ASP A 160 15.29 -13.11 8.65
CA ASP A 160 14.66 -12.01 9.39
C ASP A 160 15.63 -11.43 10.44
N ASP A 161 15.49 -10.13 10.69
CA ASP A 161 16.33 -9.41 11.66
C ASP A 161 17.85 -9.52 11.40
N THR A 162 18.25 -9.67 10.14
CA THR A 162 19.67 -9.60 9.76
C THR A 162 20.22 -8.19 10.02
N TYR A 163 19.47 -7.16 9.62
CA TYR A 163 19.78 -5.77 9.93
C TYR A 163 18.63 -5.15 10.71
N VAL A 164 18.93 -4.65 11.90
CA VAL A 164 17.96 -3.99 12.76
C VAL A 164 18.37 -2.54 12.94
N ILE A 165 17.48 -1.62 12.62
CA ILE A 165 17.70 -0.19 12.79
C ILE A 165 16.65 0.32 13.79
N LYS A 166 17.10 0.65 14.99
CA LYS A 166 16.28 1.32 15.99
C LYS A 166 16.33 2.83 15.76
N CYS A 167 15.17 3.41 15.59
CA CYS A 167 14.97 4.83 15.34
C CYS A 167 14.25 5.47 16.52
N ASN A 168 14.80 6.58 17.04
CA ASN A 168 14.16 7.36 18.09
C ASN A 168 13.69 8.68 17.52
N GLY A 169 12.42 9.05 17.74
CA GLY A 169 11.86 10.34 17.33
C GLY A 169 10.69 10.22 16.37
N ALA A 170 10.58 11.13 15.41
CA ALA A 170 9.47 11.18 14.47
C ALA A 170 9.87 10.67 13.08
N GLY A 171 9.28 9.58 12.63
CA GLY A 171 9.45 9.04 11.28
C GLY A 171 8.83 9.96 10.23
N GLY A 172 9.61 10.31 9.20
CA GLY A 172 9.15 11.12 8.09
C GLY A 172 8.18 10.39 7.18
N GLN A 173 7.62 11.09 6.20
CA GLN A 173 6.73 10.51 5.20
C GLN A 173 7.40 9.32 4.49
N SER A 174 6.65 8.23 4.30
CA SER A 174 7.12 6.98 3.68
C SER A 174 8.25 6.28 4.47
N PHE A 175 8.26 6.42 5.80
CA PHE A 175 9.19 5.67 6.66
C PHE A 175 9.04 4.17 6.41
N GLY A 176 10.16 3.47 6.17
CA GLY A 176 10.16 2.04 5.90
C GLY A 176 9.53 1.64 4.56
N ALA A 177 9.42 2.56 3.59
CA ALA A 177 8.87 2.22 2.28
C ALA A 177 9.76 1.21 1.55
N PHE A 178 9.13 0.17 0.98
CA PHE A 178 9.74 -0.88 0.15
C PHE A 178 10.85 -1.70 0.83
N ILE A 179 10.93 -1.69 2.17
CA ILE A 179 11.99 -2.46 2.83
C ILE A 179 11.81 -3.96 2.60
N PRO A 180 12.91 -4.65 2.21
CA PRO A 180 12.92 -6.06 1.89
C PRO A 180 13.10 -6.95 3.12
N LYS A 181 12.93 -8.25 2.94
CA LYS A 181 13.25 -9.28 3.93
C LYS A 181 14.68 -9.10 4.46
N GLY A 182 14.86 -9.36 5.75
CA GLY A 182 16.13 -9.20 6.46
C GLY A 182 16.34 -7.81 7.06
N LEU A 183 15.53 -6.81 6.71
CA LEU A 183 15.59 -5.47 7.29
C LEU A 183 14.43 -5.23 8.25
N THR A 184 14.75 -4.88 9.49
CA THR A 184 13.81 -4.47 10.53
C THR A 184 14.04 -3.00 10.89
N LEU A 185 13.00 -2.20 10.84
CA LEU A 185 12.99 -0.85 11.38
C LEU A 185 12.08 -0.81 12.63
N GLU A 186 12.67 -0.45 13.76
CA GLU A 186 11.98 -0.26 15.04
C GLU A 186 11.93 1.25 15.33
N LEU A 187 10.74 1.82 15.43
CA LEU A 187 10.54 3.25 15.68
C LEU A 187 9.95 3.46 17.07
N VAL A 188 10.72 4.11 17.93
CA VAL A 188 10.27 4.62 19.22
C VAL A 188 9.81 6.05 18.99
N GLY A 189 8.51 6.25 18.76
CA GLY A 189 7.95 7.54 18.38
C GLY A 189 6.70 7.41 17.54
N ASP A 190 6.54 8.30 16.58
CA ASP A 190 5.41 8.37 15.65
C ASP A 190 5.90 8.50 14.20
N SER A 191 5.03 8.33 13.22
CA SER A 191 5.38 8.47 11.81
C SER A 191 4.30 9.17 11.00
N ASN A 192 4.73 9.86 9.95
CA ASN A 192 3.85 10.51 8.98
C ASN A 192 3.19 9.51 8.03
N ASP A 193 2.50 10.03 7.00
CA ASP A 193 1.78 9.25 5.99
C ASP A 193 2.69 8.26 5.23
N TYR A 194 2.05 7.24 4.66
CA TYR A 194 2.70 6.20 3.85
C TYR A 194 3.73 5.33 4.61
N PHE A 195 3.60 5.22 5.93
CA PHE A 195 4.40 4.27 6.72
C PHE A 195 4.34 2.87 6.09
N GLY A 196 5.49 2.28 5.80
CA GLY A 196 5.57 0.94 5.20
C GLY A 196 4.96 0.81 3.80
N LYS A 197 4.81 1.90 3.03
CA LYS A 197 4.34 1.81 1.64
C LYS A 197 5.15 0.79 0.85
N GLY A 198 4.45 -0.16 0.21
CA GLY A 198 5.10 -1.18 -0.60
C GLY A 198 6.03 -2.11 0.18
N LEU A 199 5.80 -2.31 1.49
CA LEU A 199 6.58 -3.25 2.31
C LEU A 199 6.75 -4.58 1.58
N SER A 200 7.99 -5.03 1.43
CA SER A 200 8.37 -6.14 0.54
C SER A 200 9.16 -7.24 1.28
N GLY A 201 8.69 -7.63 2.47
CA GLY A 201 9.29 -8.70 3.27
C GLY A 201 9.99 -8.26 4.55
N GLY A 202 10.23 -6.96 4.71
CA GLY A 202 10.82 -6.41 5.93
C GLY A 202 9.87 -6.39 7.13
N LYS A 203 10.39 -5.96 8.27
CA LYS A 203 9.62 -5.82 9.50
C LYS A 203 9.60 -4.38 9.98
N LEU A 204 8.41 -3.89 10.32
CA LEU A 204 8.18 -2.56 10.88
C LEU A 204 7.58 -2.68 12.27
N ILE A 205 8.16 -1.99 13.23
CA ILE A 205 7.69 -1.95 14.60
C ILE A 205 7.62 -0.48 15.00
N VAL A 206 6.48 -0.04 15.53
CA VAL A 206 6.31 1.32 16.04
C VAL A 206 5.52 1.33 17.34
N TYR A 207 6.02 2.07 18.29
CA TYR A 207 5.38 2.27 19.59
C TYR A 207 5.82 3.60 20.21
N PRO A 208 4.96 4.23 21.05
CA PRO A 208 5.32 5.48 21.70
C PRO A 208 6.42 5.28 22.74
N PRO A 209 7.22 6.34 23.03
CA PRO A 209 8.24 6.27 24.09
C PRO A 209 7.63 5.95 25.46
N THR A 210 8.45 5.41 26.35
CA THR A 210 8.04 5.14 27.72
C THR A 210 7.67 6.43 28.46
N GLY A 211 6.61 6.37 29.28
CA GLY A 211 6.20 7.50 30.12
C GLY A 211 5.25 8.50 29.45
N VAL A 212 4.75 8.21 28.24
CA VAL A 212 3.62 8.98 27.68
C VAL A 212 2.38 8.88 28.59
N LYS A 213 1.59 9.96 28.61
CA LYS A 213 0.41 10.09 29.50
C LYS A 213 -0.91 9.89 28.78
N PHE A 214 -0.88 9.68 27.48
CA PHE A 214 -2.08 9.43 26.67
C PHE A 214 -2.35 7.92 26.54
N GLU A 215 -3.61 7.56 26.36
CA GLU A 215 -4.01 6.19 26.04
C GLU A 215 -3.55 5.86 24.62
N LYS A 216 -2.73 4.82 24.49
CA LYS A 216 -2.05 4.50 23.22
C LYS A 216 -3.02 4.01 22.16
N ASP A 217 -4.00 3.20 22.53
CA ASP A 217 -5.05 2.64 21.67
C ASP A 217 -6.12 3.66 21.24
N GLU A 218 -6.08 4.89 21.75
CA GLU A 218 -6.95 6.00 21.36
C GLU A 218 -6.22 7.07 20.54
N ASN A 219 -4.89 7.00 20.42
CA ASN A 219 -4.09 8.03 19.76
C ASN A 219 -3.44 7.55 18.47
N ILE A 220 -3.51 8.42 17.44
CA ILE A 220 -2.88 8.16 16.15
C ILE A 220 -1.37 8.24 16.29
N ILE A 221 -0.67 7.14 15.98
CA ILE A 221 0.79 7.04 16.02
C ILE A 221 1.41 7.00 14.62
N ILE A 222 0.66 6.55 13.61
CA ILE A 222 1.08 6.60 12.21
C ILE A 222 0.02 7.29 11.36
N GLY A 223 0.46 8.05 10.35
CA GLY A 223 -0.40 8.81 9.47
C GLY A 223 -1.26 7.96 8.54
N ASN A 224 -1.79 8.61 7.50
CA ASN A 224 -2.69 7.99 6.52
C ASN A 224 -1.94 7.08 5.53
N VAL A 225 -2.67 6.16 4.93
CA VAL A 225 -2.21 5.33 3.80
C VAL A 225 -1.03 4.41 4.19
N ALA A 226 -0.94 4.04 5.47
CA ALA A 226 0.08 3.11 5.94
C ALA A 226 -0.10 1.73 5.30
N LEU A 227 1.02 1.07 4.96
CA LEU A 227 1.09 -0.23 4.28
C LEU A 227 0.41 -0.28 2.90
N TYR A 228 0.26 0.87 2.23
CA TYR A 228 -0.30 0.92 0.89
C TYR A 228 0.50 0.04 -0.08
N GLY A 229 -0.19 -0.92 -0.70
CA GLY A 229 0.43 -1.82 -1.68
C GLY A 229 1.52 -2.72 -1.12
N ALA A 230 1.52 -3.00 0.18
CA ALA A 230 2.43 -3.96 0.80
C ALA A 230 2.24 -5.35 0.22
N THR A 231 3.32 -6.04 -0.12
CA THR A 231 3.30 -7.35 -0.79
C THR A 231 3.67 -8.51 0.12
N SER A 232 4.48 -8.22 1.14
CA SER A 232 4.93 -9.21 2.14
C SER A 232 5.58 -8.51 3.33
N GLY A 233 5.94 -9.25 4.37
CA GLY A 233 6.56 -8.72 5.57
C GLY A 233 5.56 -8.51 6.71
N LYS A 234 6.02 -7.85 7.78
CA LYS A 234 5.25 -7.70 9.01
C LYS A 234 5.27 -6.26 9.52
N ALA A 235 4.16 -5.80 10.09
CA ALA A 235 4.07 -4.50 10.75
C ALA A 235 3.31 -4.59 12.08
N PHE A 236 3.88 -4.04 13.14
CA PHE A 236 3.33 -4.03 14.48
C PHE A 236 3.24 -2.60 15.00
N ILE A 237 2.03 -2.12 15.23
CA ILE A 237 1.72 -0.72 15.53
C ILE A 237 0.99 -0.63 16.88
N ASN A 238 1.70 -0.19 17.92
CA ASN A 238 1.13 0.07 19.25
C ASN A 238 0.54 1.48 19.28
N GLY A 239 -0.68 1.60 18.82
CA GLY A 239 -1.47 2.82 18.66
C GLY A 239 -2.35 2.76 17.42
N VAL A 240 -3.02 3.87 17.12
CA VAL A 240 -3.99 3.97 16.03
C VAL A 240 -3.29 4.41 14.73
N ALA A 241 -3.69 3.82 13.61
CA ALA A 241 -3.33 4.29 12.28
C ALA A 241 -4.38 5.27 11.74
N GLY A 242 -3.93 6.22 10.92
CA GLY A 242 -4.82 7.12 10.18
C GLY A 242 -5.73 6.40 9.19
N GLU A 243 -6.27 7.16 8.24
CA GLU A 243 -7.16 6.61 7.21
C GLU A 243 -6.41 5.74 6.19
N ARG A 244 -7.15 4.83 5.54
CA ARG A 244 -6.65 4.00 4.41
C ARG A 244 -5.53 3.05 4.80
N PHE A 245 -5.58 2.49 5.99
CA PHE A 245 -4.64 1.47 6.45
C PHE A 245 -4.74 0.21 5.60
N CYS A 246 -3.62 -0.37 5.19
CA CYS A 246 -3.53 -1.61 4.41
C CYS A 246 -4.27 -1.58 3.05
N VAL A 247 -4.48 -0.40 2.45
CA VAL A 247 -5.08 -0.31 1.11
C VAL A 247 -4.19 -1.03 0.11
N ARG A 248 -4.78 -1.94 -0.68
CA ARG A 248 -4.07 -2.81 -1.64
C ARG A 248 -2.97 -3.67 -1.02
N ASN A 249 -3.06 -4.01 0.25
CA ASN A 249 -2.21 -5.04 0.83
C ASN A 249 -2.47 -6.37 0.13
N SER A 250 -1.43 -7.04 -0.35
CA SER A 250 -1.51 -8.30 -1.08
C SER A 250 -0.83 -9.48 -0.39
N GLY A 251 -0.14 -9.26 0.75
CA GLY A 251 0.54 -10.38 1.43
C GLY A 251 1.20 -10.03 2.77
N ALA A 252 1.25 -8.75 3.15
CA ALA A 252 1.83 -8.38 4.44
C ALA A 252 0.90 -8.72 5.61
N THR A 253 1.52 -9.03 6.76
CA THR A 253 0.85 -9.24 8.04
C THR A 253 0.96 -7.98 8.89
N ALA A 254 -0.15 -7.50 9.45
CA ALA A 254 -0.17 -6.31 10.28
C ALA A 254 -1.03 -6.46 11.54
N VAL A 255 -0.55 -5.89 12.66
CA VAL A 255 -1.33 -5.74 13.90
C VAL A 255 -1.31 -4.28 14.30
N VAL A 256 -2.49 -3.71 14.58
CA VAL A 256 -2.68 -2.29 14.91
C VAL A 256 -3.79 -2.15 15.94
N GLU A 257 -3.75 -1.10 16.78
CA GLU A 257 -4.72 -0.93 17.87
C GLU A 257 -5.98 -0.16 17.46
N GLY A 258 -6.03 0.39 16.25
CA GLY A 258 -7.19 1.03 15.66
C GLY A 258 -6.89 1.61 14.30
N VAL A 259 -7.91 1.88 13.47
CA VAL A 259 -7.74 2.45 12.13
C VAL A 259 -8.84 3.45 11.80
N GLY A 260 -8.50 4.44 10.99
CA GLY A 260 -9.46 5.41 10.43
C GLY A 260 -10.34 4.82 9.31
N ASP A 261 -10.95 5.71 8.53
CA ASP A 261 -11.83 5.35 7.43
C ASP A 261 -11.08 4.60 6.31
N HIS A 262 -11.80 3.75 5.57
CA HIS A 262 -11.28 3.01 4.40
C HIS A 262 -10.15 1.99 4.70
N GLY A 263 -10.07 1.46 5.92
CA GLY A 263 -9.12 0.38 6.25
C GLY A 263 -9.34 -0.86 5.40
N CYS A 264 -8.27 -1.53 4.97
CA CYS A 264 -8.28 -2.73 4.11
C CYS A 264 -8.99 -2.57 2.76
N GLU A 265 -9.16 -1.33 2.26
CA GLU A 265 -9.79 -1.07 0.96
C GLU A 265 -8.95 -1.68 -0.17
N TYR A 266 -9.60 -2.42 -1.09
CA TYR A 266 -8.93 -3.15 -2.19
C TYR A 266 -7.81 -4.12 -1.75
N MET A 267 -7.83 -4.60 -0.52
CA MET A 267 -6.91 -5.63 -0.05
C MET A 267 -7.13 -6.93 -0.84
N THR A 268 -6.04 -7.55 -1.29
CA THR A 268 -6.06 -8.76 -2.14
C THR A 268 -5.40 -9.96 -1.48
N GLY A 269 -4.72 -9.79 -0.34
CA GLY A 269 -4.04 -10.85 0.40
C GLY A 269 -3.51 -10.36 1.73
N GLY A 270 -2.82 -11.24 2.46
CA GLY A 270 -2.25 -10.94 3.77
C GLY A 270 -3.20 -11.10 4.96
N ARG A 271 -2.72 -10.70 6.12
CA ARG A 271 -3.44 -10.82 7.41
C ARG A 271 -3.39 -9.50 8.16
N VAL A 272 -4.52 -9.05 8.63
CA VAL A 272 -4.62 -7.80 9.41
C VAL A 272 -5.37 -8.08 10.71
N VAL A 273 -4.80 -7.66 11.85
CA VAL A 273 -5.47 -7.68 13.16
C VAL A 273 -5.65 -6.25 13.63
N ILE A 274 -6.88 -5.89 13.98
CA ILE A 274 -7.23 -4.59 14.53
C ILE A 274 -7.80 -4.81 15.93
N LEU A 275 -7.08 -4.33 16.94
CA LEU A 275 -7.39 -4.54 18.36
C LEU A 275 -8.37 -3.51 18.92
N GLY A 276 -8.95 -2.67 18.06
CA GLY A 276 -9.88 -1.62 18.44
C GLY A 276 -10.77 -1.18 17.28
N LYS A 277 -11.15 0.09 17.29
CA LYS A 277 -12.16 0.62 16.35
C LYS A 277 -11.66 0.74 14.92
N THR A 278 -12.57 0.55 13.99
CA THR A 278 -12.37 0.89 12.56
C THR A 278 -13.20 2.13 12.21
N GLY A 279 -12.78 2.86 11.18
CA GLY A 279 -13.59 3.90 10.56
C GLY A 279 -14.62 3.34 9.58
N LYS A 280 -15.27 4.22 8.83
CA LYS A 280 -16.30 3.89 7.84
C LYS A 280 -15.70 3.24 6.59
N ASN A 281 -16.56 2.56 5.84
CA ASN A 281 -16.24 1.93 4.56
C ASN A 281 -15.07 0.92 4.65
N PHE A 282 -14.95 0.26 5.79
CA PHE A 282 -13.94 -0.77 6.02
C PHE A 282 -14.09 -1.93 5.03
N ALA A 283 -12.98 -2.45 4.53
CA ALA A 283 -12.90 -3.55 3.56
C ALA A 283 -13.63 -3.32 2.22
N ALA A 284 -13.83 -2.07 1.81
CA ALA A 284 -14.45 -1.77 0.51
C ALA A 284 -13.59 -2.31 -0.65
N GLY A 285 -14.20 -3.12 -1.53
CA GLY A 285 -13.49 -3.73 -2.65
C GLY A 285 -12.41 -4.75 -2.26
N MET A 286 -12.40 -5.22 -1.02
CA MET A 286 -11.51 -6.28 -0.57
C MET A 286 -11.85 -7.59 -1.29
N SER A 287 -10.91 -8.16 -2.01
CA SER A 287 -11.07 -9.37 -2.81
C SER A 287 -10.26 -10.57 -2.31
N GLY A 288 -9.34 -10.36 -1.37
CA GLY A 288 -8.54 -11.44 -0.78
C GLY A 288 -7.94 -11.05 0.57
N GLY A 289 -7.34 -12.02 1.26
CA GLY A 289 -6.83 -11.87 2.61
C GLY A 289 -7.91 -11.97 3.70
N ILE A 290 -7.49 -11.82 4.95
CA ILE A 290 -8.37 -11.88 6.12
C ILE A 290 -8.05 -10.72 7.05
N ALA A 291 -9.08 -10.07 7.60
CA ALA A 291 -8.95 -9.12 8.68
C ALA A 291 -9.70 -9.62 9.92
N TYR A 292 -9.01 -9.64 11.06
CA TYR A 292 -9.60 -9.90 12.38
C TYR A 292 -9.78 -8.57 13.10
N VAL A 293 -11.01 -8.25 13.47
CA VAL A 293 -11.35 -6.96 14.09
C VAL A 293 -11.98 -7.21 15.45
N LEU A 294 -11.46 -6.58 16.48
CA LEU A 294 -12.12 -6.57 17.79
C LEU A 294 -13.31 -5.61 17.75
N ASP A 295 -14.50 -6.17 17.90
CA ASP A 295 -15.79 -5.46 17.83
C ASP A 295 -16.47 -5.47 19.22
N GLU A 296 -15.95 -4.67 20.15
CA GLU A 296 -16.43 -4.62 21.51
C GLU A 296 -17.85 -4.02 21.63
N GLU A 297 -18.20 -3.11 20.72
CA GLU A 297 -19.50 -2.43 20.69
C GLU A 297 -20.52 -3.15 19.80
N ASN A 298 -20.12 -4.23 19.13
CA ASN A 298 -20.93 -4.99 18.18
C ASN A 298 -21.57 -4.11 17.08
N ASP A 299 -20.80 -3.15 16.56
CA ASP A 299 -21.21 -2.16 15.56
C ASP A 299 -20.38 -2.18 14.27
N LEU A 300 -19.38 -3.07 14.16
CA LEU A 300 -18.54 -3.24 12.97
C LEU A 300 -19.37 -3.42 11.69
N TYR A 301 -20.54 -4.09 11.82
CA TYR A 301 -21.45 -4.32 10.68
C TYR A 301 -21.95 -3.03 10.02
N MET A 302 -21.97 -1.90 10.74
CA MET A 302 -22.35 -0.57 10.21
C MET A 302 -21.21 0.11 9.48
N ARG A 303 -19.97 -0.23 9.82
CA ARG A 303 -18.76 0.37 9.24
C ARG A 303 -18.21 -0.43 8.08
N THR A 304 -18.50 -1.73 8.00
CA THR A 304 -17.99 -2.63 6.96
C THR A 304 -18.77 -2.46 5.66
N ASN A 305 -18.03 -2.33 4.54
CA ASN A 305 -18.62 -2.38 3.21
C ASN A 305 -18.86 -3.83 2.78
N LYS A 306 -20.11 -4.28 2.86
CA LYS A 306 -20.52 -5.68 2.66
C LYS A 306 -20.68 -6.10 1.21
N SER A 307 -20.27 -5.28 0.25
CA SER A 307 -20.47 -5.60 -1.18
C SER A 307 -19.70 -6.84 -1.64
N MET A 308 -18.52 -7.07 -1.08
CA MET A 308 -17.64 -8.18 -1.46
C MET A 308 -17.21 -9.04 -0.28
N VAL A 309 -17.46 -8.62 0.95
CA VAL A 309 -17.04 -9.32 2.16
C VAL A 309 -18.21 -9.64 3.07
N PHE A 310 -18.03 -10.61 3.93
CA PHE A 310 -18.91 -10.88 5.07
C PHE A 310 -18.09 -10.96 6.36
N THR A 311 -18.82 -10.90 7.47
CA THR A 311 -18.23 -11.00 8.80
C THR A 311 -18.74 -12.29 9.48
N GLU A 312 -17.84 -13.01 10.10
CA GLU A 312 -18.15 -14.22 10.87
C GLU A 312 -17.40 -14.23 12.21
N GLU A 313 -17.79 -15.12 13.12
CA GLU A 313 -17.07 -15.34 14.36
C GLU A 313 -15.76 -16.11 14.11
N VAL A 314 -14.73 -15.83 14.92
CA VAL A 314 -13.46 -16.56 14.86
C VAL A 314 -13.63 -17.87 15.63
N SER A 315 -14.16 -18.89 14.94
CA SER A 315 -14.47 -20.20 15.54
C SER A 315 -13.57 -21.35 15.06
N ASN A 316 -12.94 -21.20 13.88
CA ASN A 316 -12.01 -22.18 13.36
C ASN A 316 -10.74 -22.19 14.22
N LYS A 317 -10.31 -23.39 14.63
CA LYS A 317 -9.12 -23.56 15.51
C LYS A 317 -7.84 -22.95 14.92
N TYR A 318 -7.67 -22.97 13.61
CA TYR A 318 -6.50 -22.40 12.95
C TYR A 318 -6.54 -20.87 12.95
N ASP A 319 -7.71 -20.27 12.68
CA ASP A 319 -7.92 -18.84 12.79
C ASP A 319 -7.67 -18.34 14.22
N VAL A 320 -8.14 -19.10 15.22
CA VAL A 320 -7.93 -18.78 16.66
C VAL A 320 -6.45 -18.82 17.02
N LEU A 321 -5.72 -19.83 16.55
CA LEU A 321 -4.28 -19.94 16.78
C LEU A 321 -3.51 -18.83 16.08
N GLU A 322 -3.81 -18.57 14.80
CA GLU A 322 -3.20 -17.48 14.01
C GLU A 322 -3.40 -16.14 14.69
N LEU A 323 -4.65 -15.80 15.04
CA LEU A 323 -4.98 -14.56 15.75
C LEU A 323 -4.20 -14.43 17.06
N LYS A 324 -4.17 -15.48 17.86
CA LYS A 324 -3.46 -15.47 19.15
C LYS A 324 -1.96 -15.27 18.99
N GLU A 325 -1.33 -15.95 18.04
CA GLU A 325 0.12 -15.81 17.78
C GLU A 325 0.45 -14.41 17.25
N MET A 326 -0.38 -13.85 16.35
CA MET A 326 -0.19 -12.48 15.86
C MET A 326 -0.25 -11.44 16.99
N ILE A 327 -1.22 -11.56 17.89
CA ILE A 327 -1.33 -10.66 19.05
C ILE A 327 -0.13 -10.86 20.00
N LYS A 328 0.32 -12.10 20.21
CA LYS A 328 1.48 -12.40 21.05
C LYS A 328 2.77 -11.80 20.47
N GLU A 329 2.98 -11.91 19.17
CA GLU A 329 4.12 -11.29 18.49
C GLU A 329 4.05 -9.76 18.65
N HIS A 330 2.88 -9.16 18.46
CA HIS A 330 2.64 -7.74 18.67
C HIS A 330 3.01 -7.28 20.09
N VAL A 331 2.52 -7.98 21.11
CA VAL A 331 2.85 -7.67 22.51
C VAL A 331 4.35 -7.80 22.79
N THR A 332 4.97 -8.84 22.25
CA THR A 332 6.41 -9.08 22.45
C THR A 332 7.27 -7.96 21.86
N LEU A 333 6.88 -7.45 20.68
CA LEU A 333 7.67 -6.46 19.94
C LEU A 333 7.38 -5.01 20.34
N THR A 334 6.15 -4.72 20.78
CA THR A 334 5.72 -3.34 21.02
C THR A 334 5.40 -3.04 22.49
N ASN A 335 5.37 -4.08 23.33
CA ASN A 335 4.91 -3.99 24.72
C ASN A 335 3.50 -3.38 24.85
N SER A 336 2.60 -3.76 23.93
CA SER A 336 1.22 -3.31 23.90
C SER A 336 0.44 -3.72 25.17
N GLU A 337 -0.12 -2.75 25.86
CA GLU A 337 -0.95 -2.98 27.06
C GLU A 337 -2.31 -3.59 26.67
N LYS A 338 -2.94 -3.06 25.60
CA LYS A 338 -4.18 -3.58 25.02
C LYS A 338 -4.01 -5.03 24.54
N GLY A 339 -2.95 -5.29 23.79
CA GLY A 339 -2.66 -6.66 23.32
C GLY A 339 -2.43 -7.63 24.47
N LYS A 340 -1.76 -7.20 25.55
CA LYS A 340 -1.53 -8.00 26.75
C LYS A 340 -2.84 -8.30 27.46
N GLU A 341 -3.68 -7.31 27.69
CA GLU A 341 -5.02 -7.48 28.29
C GLU A 341 -5.84 -8.52 27.53
N ILE A 342 -5.86 -8.41 26.18
CA ILE A 342 -6.56 -9.37 25.31
C ILE A 342 -6.00 -10.79 25.48
N LEU A 343 -4.68 -10.96 25.57
CA LEU A 343 -4.07 -12.28 25.76
C LEU A 343 -4.34 -12.88 27.14
N ASP A 344 -4.30 -12.06 28.18
CA ASP A 344 -4.54 -12.48 29.56
C ASP A 344 -6.00 -12.94 29.75
N HIS A 345 -6.96 -12.35 29.01
CA HIS A 345 -8.39 -12.65 29.01
C HIS A 345 -8.89 -13.20 27.67
N PHE A 346 -8.05 -13.93 26.93
CA PHE A 346 -8.31 -14.31 25.55
C PHE A 346 -9.66 -15.01 25.33
N SER A 347 -10.09 -15.87 26.25
CA SER A 347 -11.38 -16.56 26.18
C SER A 347 -12.60 -15.62 26.25
N GLU A 348 -12.44 -14.47 26.90
CA GLU A 348 -13.50 -13.45 27.05
C GLU A 348 -13.53 -12.52 25.83
N TYR A 349 -12.35 -12.25 25.22
CA TYR A 349 -12.22 -11.40 24.04
C TYR A 349 -12.51 -12.12 22.73
N LEU A 350 -12.20 -13.42 22.63
CA LEU A 350 -12.35 -14.19 21.40
C LEU A 350 -13.75 -14.08 20.77
N PRO A 351 -14.88 -14.17 21.50
CA PRO A 351 -16.21 -14.02 20.91
C PRO A 351 -16.49 -12.61 20.34
N LYS A 352 -15.75 -11.59 20.80
CA LYS A 352 -15.87 -10.22 20.32
C LYS A 352 -15.09 -9.99 19.02
N PHE A 353 -14.13 -10.88 18.67
CA PHE A 353 -13.43 -10.78 17.39
C PHE A 353 -14.33 -11.21 16.25
N LYS A 354 -14.31 -10.42 15.17
CA LYS A 354 -14.97 -10.74 13.91
C LYS A 354 -13.93 -10.94 12.83
N LYS A 355 -14.08 -12.02 12.06
CA LYS A 355 -13.31 -12.28 10.87
C LYS A 355 -14.02 -11.66 9.68
N VAL A 356 -13.36 -10.77 8.99
CA VAL A 356 -13.81 -10.14 7.74
C VAL A 356 -13.09 -10.83 6.59
N ILE A 357 -13.85 -11.45 5.69
CA ILE A 357 -13.30 -12.26 4.60
C ILE A 357 -14.15 -12.07 3.33
N PRO A 358 -13.52 -11.95 2.12
CA PRO A 358 -14.25 -11.89 0.87
C PRO A 358 -14.94 -13.21 0.52
N TYR A 359 -16.15 -13.13 -0.06
CA TYR A 359 -16.93 -14.31 -0.47
C TYR A 359 -16.14 -15.26 -1.38
N ASP A 360 -15.51 -14.72 -2.41
CA ASP A 360 -14.78 -15.53 -3.40
C ASP A 360 -13.49 -16.10 -2.84
N TYR A 361 -12.79 -15.33 -2.01
CA TYR A 361 -11.59 -15.79 -1.31
C TYR A 361 -11.91 -16.94 -0.36
N ASN A 362 -13.02 -16.85 0.38
CA ASN A 362 -13.48 -17.95 1.25
C ASN A 362 -13.84 -19.20 0.46
N ARG A 363 -14.57 -19.06 -0.68
CA ARG A 363 -14.86 -20.20 -1.56
C ARG A 363 -13.59 -20.88 -2.06
N MET A 364 -12.61 -20.10 -2.49
CA MET A 364 -11.30 -20.61 -2.92
C MET A 364 -10.59 -21.36 -1.79
N GLN A 365 -10.54 -20.82 -0.59
CA GLN A 365 -9.95 -21.48 0.58
C GLN A 365 -10.60 -22.81 0.88
N MET A 366 -11.94 -22.87 0.87
CA MET A 366 -12.71 -24.12 1.06
C MET A 366 -12.40 -25.13 -0.03
N ALA A 367 -12.27 -24.72 -1.28
CA ALA A 367 -11.92 -25.61 -2.39
C ALA A 367 -10.50 -26.19 -2.22
N ILE A 368 -9.53 -25.38 -1.80
CA ILE A 368 -8.16 -25.82 -1.52
C ILE A 368 -8.15 -26.90 -0.43
N VAL A 369 -8.83 -26.66 0.69
CA VAL A 369 -8.94 -27.65 1.79
C VAL A 369 -9.56 -28.96 1.31
N GLN A 370 -10.63 -28.89 0.51
CA GLN A 370 -11.24 -30.11 -0.06
C GLN A 370 -10.31 -30.88 -1.02
N MET A 371 -9.50 -30.17 -1.80
CA MET A 371 -8.52 -30.80 -2.69
C MET A 371 -7.38 -31.46 -1.90
N GLU A 372 -6.98 -30.84 -0.81
CA GLU A 372 -5.97 -31.38 0.11
C GLU A 372 -6.49 -32.66 0.82
N GLU A 373 -7.71 -32.62 1.35
CA GLU A 373 -8.37 -33.79 1.95
C GLU A 373 -8.53 -34.95 0.97
N LYS A 374 -8.75 -34.65 -0.31
CA LYS A 374 -8.81 -35.68 -1.38
C LYS A 374 -7.43 -36.15 -1.84
N GLY A 375 -6.34 -35.62 -1.28
CA GLY A 375 -4.97 -35.95 -1.66
C GLY A 375 -4.57 -35.50 -3.08
N THR A 376 -5.35 -34.59 -3.68
CA THR A 376 -5.09 -34.05 -5.03
C THR A 376 -3.94 -33.05 -5.03
N ILE A 377 -3.76 -32.30 -3.92
CA ILE A 377 -2.65 -31.40 -3.68
C ILE A 377 -2.12 -31.63 -2.26
N LYS A 378 -0.81 -31.42 -2.07
CA LYS A 378 -0.19 -31.37 -0.73
C LYS A 378 0.27 -29.96 -0.49
N ILE A 379 -0.15 -29.38 0.61
CA ILE A 379 0.35 -28.08 1.08
C ILE A 379 1.18 -28.36 2.33
N ASP A 380 2.49 -28.14 2.22
CA ASP A 380 3.41 -28.35 3.34
C ASP A 380 3.36 -27.15 4.29
N GLY A 381 2.57 -27.30 5.37
CA GLY A 381 2.57 -26.42 6.53
C GLY A 381 1.66 -25.19 6.46
N LEU A 382 1.27 -24.69 7.64
CA LEU A 382 0.41 -23.52 7.87
C LEU A 382 0.92 -22.19 7.27
N GLN A 383 2.21 -22.12 6.90
CA GLN A 383 2.83 -20.93 6.32
C GLN A 383 2.56 -20.77 4.81
N GLN A 384 2.12 -21.80 4.10
CA GLN A 384 1.92 -21.76 2.65
C GLN A 384 0.52 -21.33 2.21
N LEU A 385 -0.42 -21.09 3.11
CA LEU A 385 -1.66 -20.37 2.79
C LEU A 385 -1.44 -18.87 2.56
N HIS A 386 -0.23 -18.38 2.68
CA HIS A 386 0.23 -17.11 2.12
C HIS A 386 0.53 -17.30 0.63
N LEU A 387 -0.49 -17.36 -0.20
CA LEU A 387 -0.30 -17.20 -1.64
C LEU A 387 0.17 -15.76 -1.89
N PRO A 388 1.41 -15.52 -2.34
CA PRO A 388 1.86 -14.17 -2.63
C PRO A 388 1.03 -13.61 -3.77
N GLY A 389 0.50 -12.44 -3.55
CA GLY A 389 -0.04 -11.46 -4.49
C GLY A 389 -0.76 -11.99 -5.74
N TRP A 390 -2.09 -11.97 -5.71
CA TRP A 390 -2.89 -12.06 -6.92
C TRP A 390 -2.69 -10.82 -7.81
N SER A 391 -1.80 -10.94 -8.79
CA SER A 391 -2.05 -10.40 -10.12
C SER A 391 -2.44 -11.60 -10.99
N CYS A 392 -3.48 -11.52 -11.78
CA CYS A 392 -3.98 -12.59 -12.66
C CYS A 392 -2.95 -13.21 -13.61
N SER A 393 -1.71 -12.78 -13.59
CA SER A 393 -0.63 -13.17 -14.49
C SER A 393 0.39 -14.18 -13.92
N PHE A 394 0.34 -14.55 -12.64
CA PHE A 394 1.41 -15.35 -12.01
C PHE A 394 1.05 -16.79 -11.61
N PHE A 395 -0.19 -17.22 -11.80
CA PHE A 395 -0.60 -18.59 -11.39
C PHE A 395 -0.32 -19.70 -12.41
N LEU A 396 0.17 -19.36 -13.60
CA LEU A 396 0.32 -20.31 -14.70
C LEU A 396 1.64 -21.11 -14.73
N PRO A 397 2.81 -20.61 -14.27
CA PRO A 397 4.05 -21.38 -14.48
C PRO A 397 4.25 -22.57 -13.53
N GLU A 398 3.80 -22.51 -12.28
CA GLU A 398 4.11 -23.57 -11.31
C GLU A 398 3.14 -24.76 -11.37
N LEU A 399 1.90 -24.55 -11.78
CA LEU A 399 0.95 -25.64 -12.04
C LEU A 399 1.27 -26.44 -13.31
N PHE A 400 2.02 -25.85 -14.26
CA PHE A 400 2.43 -26.53 -15.50
C PHE A 400 3.73 -27.33 -15.39
N ASN A 401 4.47 -27.25 -14.28
CA ASN A 401 5.67 -28.06 -14.02
C ASN A 401 5.38 -29.42 -13.35
N LEU A 402 4.12 -29.79 -13.18
CA LEU A 402 3.75 -31.12 -12.76
C LEU A 402 3.92 -32.08 -13.96
N PRO A 403 4.59 -33.22 -13.79
CA PRO A 403 4.76 -34.19 -14.88
C PRO A 403 3.39 -34.66 -15.37
N VAL A 404 3.16 -34.53 -16.66
CA VAL A 404 1.89 -34.77 -17.37
C VAL A 404 1.39 -36.25 -17.32
N SER A 405 2.06 -37.13 -16.59
CA SER A 405 1.76 -38.56 -16.55
C SER A 405 0.64 -38.98 -15.59
N GLY A 406 -0.06 -38.05 -14.92
CA GLY A 406 -1.08 -38.37 -13.92
C GLY A 406 -2.47 -37.75 -14.11
N ILE A 407 -2.69 -36.89 -15.11
CA ILE A 407 -3.97 -36.19 -15.28
C ILE A 407 -4.76 -36.80 -16.42
N SER A 408 -5.63 -37.75 -16.09
CA SER A 408 -6.53 -38.39 -17.06
C SER A 408 -7.89 -37.71 -17.25
N ASN A 409 -8.11 -36.52 -16.75
CA ASN A 409 -9.41 -35.86 -16.89
C ASN A 409 -9.33 -34.35 -17.07
N TRP A 410 -9.16 -33.92 -18.31
CA TRP A 410 -9.17 -32.50 -18.73
C TRP A 410 -10.49 -31.78 -18.43
N ALA A 411 -11.60 -32.47 -18.29
CA ALA A 411 -12.91 -31.91 -18.02
C ALA A 411 -12.98 -31.21 -16.62
N SER A 412 -12.21 -31.73 -15.64
CA SER A 412 -12.18 -31.15 -14.29
C SER A 412 -11.35 -29.86 -14.22
N ILE A 413 -10.43 -29.66 -15.15
CA ILE A 413 -9.60 -28.48 -15.26
C ILE A 413 -10.36 -27.40 -16.05
N GLN A 414 -11.12 -27.78 -17.07
CA GLN A 414 -11.92 -26.87 -17.87
C GLN A 414 -12.98 -26.17 -17.00
N THR A 415 -13.63 -26.91 -16.09
CA THR A 415 -14.60 -26.35 -15.13
C THR A 415 -13.97 -25.36 -14.16
N PHE A 416 -12.68 -25.50 -13.85
CA PHE A 416 -11.94 -24.57 -13.01
C PHE A 416 -11.55 -23.28 -13.77
N PHE A 417 -11.24 -23.40 -15.07
CA PHE A 417 -10.90 -22.28 -15.94
C PHE A 417 -12.12 -21.47 -16.37
N ASP A 418 -13.27 -22.11 -16.56
CA ASP A 418 -14.53 -21.40 -16.83
C ASP A 418 -14.98 -20.54 -15.64
N PHE A 419 -14.57 -20.89 -14.41
CA PHE A 419 -14.79 -20.09 -13.21
C PHE A 419 -13.86 -18.87 -13.10
N THR A 420 -12.68 -18.90 -13.71
CA THR A 420 -11.72 -17.78 -13.68
C THR A 420 -11.89 -16.82 -14.85
N SER A 421 -12.67 -17.16 -15.87
CA SER A 421 -13.04 -16.27 -16.97
C SER A 421 -14.19 -15.30 -16.64
N GLU A 422 -14.81 -15.45 -15.47
CA GLU A 422 -15.85 -14.54 -14.95
C GLU A 422 -15.32 -13.55 -13.87
N CYS A 423 -14.01 -13.52 -13.61
CA CYS A 423 -13.38 -12.52 -12.73
C CYS A 423 -12.78 -11.33 -13.48
#